data_74ad59fde493f75d567b88b46289a1dd
#
_entry.id   74ad59fde493f75d567b88b46289a1dd
#
_cell.length_a   1.000
_cell.length_b   1.000
_cell.length_c   1.000
_cell.angle_alpha   90.00
_cell.angle_beta   90.00
_cell.angle_gamma   90.00
#
_symmetry.space_group_name_H-M   'P 1'
#
loop_
_entity.id
_entity.type
_entity.pdbx_description
1 polymer ?
#
loop_
_entity_poly.entity_id
_entity_poly.type
_entity_poly.pdbx_seq_one_letter_code
_entity_poly.pdbx_strand_id
1 'polypeptide(L)'
;MNMEVFESDSISDNPLFEGFGSGDNPSFLGRKRVFDDFFADDINSWDWKIEPLADKWKPIIVEGRTRSFNDYPSIGGMVPAFSRRAADALRDYLEPNGELLPLIHPVGEYYAFNCRRIVEILDRENTKALWGRLEPRMASSVDFYSIHADRLTGLTIFRLREMPNRVFVTTTFVERAREHGLNGFHFKKIWPFPEGVSYWMEDKKNKKAASQIRTAVGSVDIKAESLVICLPLADAKLTKDEKKRIAAFEDELDAQLFTPTLDSPYFGSLEGRKTAKSVTKLYLSCPNSDALFRKLSDWLKSVDWQPRPTVLIRNVPFDDFQAQGRIETV
;
A
#
# COMPACT_ATOMS: atom_id res chain seq x y z
N MET A 1 -1.20 -26.73 -15.53
CA MET A 1 -0.58 -25.74 -14.65
C MET A 1 -0.70 -26.27 -13.23
N ASN A 2 0.39 -26.37 -12.48
CA ASN A 2 0.28 -26.75 -11.06
C ASN A 2 -0.28 -25.57 -10.30
N MET A 3 -1.46 -25.75 -9.71
CA MET A 3 -2.10 -24.71 -8.90
C MET A 3 -1.35 -24.54 -7.58
N GLU A 4 -1.01 -23.33 -7.23
CA GLU A 4 -0.39 -22.98 -5.94
C GLU A 4 -1.27 -21.99 -5.20
N VAL A 5 -1.16 -21.95 -3.88
CA VAL A 5 -1.88 -21.01 -3.01
C VAL A 5 -0.86 -20.13 -2.29
N PHE A 6 -1.15 -18.85 -2.25
CA PHE A 6 -0.34 -17.82 -1.62
C PHE A 6 -1.18 -17.04 -0.60
N GLU A 7 -0.58 -16.69 0.52
CA GLU A 7 -1.08 -15.61 1.36
C GLU A 7 -0.69 -14.29 0.69
N SER A 8 -1.67 -13.42 0.47
CA SER A 8 -1.44 -12.10 -0.12
C SER A 8 -1.28 -11.08 1.00
N ASP A 9 -0.12 -10.47 1.08
CA ASP A 9 0.23 -9.46 2.05
C ASP A 9 0.83 -8.23 1.36
N SER A 10 0.82 -7.09 2.03
CA SER A 10 1.52 -5.90 1.58
C SER A 10 3.01 -5.98 1.95
N ILE A 11 3.85 -5.31 1.18
CA ILE A 11 5.27 -5.19 1.51
C ILE A 11 5.41 -4.23 2.70
N SER A 12 5.63 -4.77 3.90
CA SER A 12 5.69 -3.98 5.14
C SER A 12 7.12 -3.58 5.57
N ASP A 13 8.13 -4.24 5.04
CA ASP A 13 9.54 -4.06 5.42
C ASP A 13 10.30 -3.07 4.51
N ASN A 14 9.59 -2.43 3.59
CA ASN A 14 10.15 -1.42 2.70
C ASN A 14 9.35 -0.11 2.79
N PRO A 15 9.96 0.99 3.26
CA PRO A 15 9.27 2.27 3.42
C PRO A 15 8.72 2.85 2.10
N LEU A 16 9.16 2.36 0.95
CA LEU A 16 8.58 2.72 -0.34
C LEU A 16 7.19 2.10 -0.57
N PHE A 17 6.82 1.09 0.20
CA PHE A 17 5.53 0.39 0.11
C PHE A 17 4.74 0.49 1.42
N GLU A 18 4.95 1.57 2.16
CA GLU A 18 4.20 1.82 3.38
C GLU A 18 2.70 1.75 3.11
N GLY A 19 1.98 1.03 3.96
CA GLY A 19 0.53 0.94 3.89
C GLY A 19 -0.15 2.18 4.48
N PHE A 20 -1.47 2.18 4.44
CA PHE A 20 -2.28 3.21 5.07
C PHE A 20 -2.31 2.98 6.59
N GLY A 21 -2.03 4.03 7.34
CA GLY A 21 -2.23 4.04 8.77
C GLY A 21 -3.71 4.05 9.13
N SER A 22 -4.02 3.49 10.29
CA SER A 22 -5.34 3.70 10.91
C SER A 22 -5.43 5.04 11.64
N GLY A 23 -4.38 5.85 11.64
CA GLY A 23 -4.22 7.17 12.22
C GLY A 23 -4.95 7.43 13.55
N ASP A 24 -4.37 8.26 14.39
CA ASP A 24 -5.10 8.87 15.52
C ASP A 24 -6.07 9.97 15.02
N ASN A 25 -6.47 9.91 13.74
CA ASN A 25 -7.34 10.88 13.13
C ASN A 25 -8.74 10.81 13.78
N PRO A 26 -9.27 11.91 14.33
CA PRO A 26 -10.60 11.95 14.91
C PRO A 26 -11.71 11.49 13.94
N SER A 27 -11.53 11.67 12.64
CA SER A 27 -12.43 11.12 11.61
C SER A 27 -12.37 9.59 11.55
N PHE A 28 -11.26 8.99 11.95
CA PHE A 28 -11.07 7.55 12.06
C PHE A 28 -11.63 7.02 13.38
N LEU A 29 -11.41 7.73 14.50
CA LEU A 29 -11.94 7.38 15.83
C LEU A 29 -13.48 7.41 15.86
N GLY A 30 -14.09 8.36 15.15
CA GLY A 30 -15.55 8.41 14.97
C GLY A 30 -16.11 7.29 14.09
N ARG A 31 -15.25 6.56 13.36
CA ARG A 31 -15.58 5.46 12.47
C ARG A 31 -14.97 4.12 12.91
N LYS A 32 -14.63 3.97 14.17
CA LYS A 32 -14.15 2.71 14.75
C LYS A 32 -15.01 1.50 14.34
N ARG A 33 -16.30 1.74 14.15
CA ARG A 33 -17.26 0.73 13.66
C ARG A 33 -16.97 0.22 12.23
N VAL A 34 -16.36 1.00 11.34
CA VAL A 34 -16.15 0.54 9.97
C VAL A 34 -15.04 -0.50 9.90
N PHE A 35 -13.99 -0.38 10.74
CA PHE A 35 -13.00 -1.46 10.87
C PHE A 35 -13.55 -2.62 11.67
N ASP A 36 -14.34 -2.33 12.66
CA ASP A 36 -15.12 -3.33 13.37
C ASP A 36 -16.04 -4.07 12.36
N ASP A 37 -16.66 -3.41 11.39
CA ASP A 37 -17.49 -4.03 10.34
C ASP A 37 -16.69 -4.92 9.37
N PHE A 38 -15.39 -4.65 9.10
CA PHE A 38 -14.51 -5.56 8.35
C PHE A 38 -14.15 -6.84 9.12
N PHE A 39 -14.17 -6.77 10.45
CA PHE A 39 -13.76 -7.84 11.34
C PHE A 39 -14.85 -8.21 12.34
N ALA A 40 -15.96 -7.45 12.36
CA ALA A 40 -16.95 -7.55 13.37
C ALA A 40 -18.15 -8.36 12.99
N ASP A 41 -18.79 -8.62 13.58
CA ASP A 41 -19.91 -8.93 14.42
C ASP A 41 -19.76 -10.38 14.87
N ASP A 42 -19.39 -10.49 16.08
CA ASP A 42 -19.39 -11.73 16.81
C ASP A 42 -18.31 -12.74 16.36
N ILE A 43 -17.10 -12.47 16.83
CA ILE A 43 -16.03 -13.48 16.94
C ILE A 43 -16.59 -14.82 17.49
N ASN A 44 -17.73 -14.79 18.12
CA ASN A 44 -18.43 -15.95 18.68
C ASN A 44 -19.48 -16.56 17.75
N SER A 45 -19.85 -15.92 16.65
CA SER A 45 -20.72 -16.56 15.65
C SER A 45 -19.89 -17.36 14.65
N TRP A 46 -20.12 -18.66 14.61
CA TRP A 46 -19.49 -19.61 13.72
C TRP A 46 -19.83 -19.41 12.23
N ASP A 47 -20.79 -18.58 11.94
CA ASP A 47 -21.17 -18.12 10.61
C ASP A 47 -20.55 -16.78 10.33
N TRP A 48 -19.26 -16.78 10.02
CA TRP A 48 -18.56 -15.62 9.47
C TRP A 48 -19.17 -15.22 8.15
N LYS A 49 -20.33 -14.64 8.20
CA LYS A 49 -20.93 -13.94 7.07
C LYS A 49 -20.31 -12.57 7.03
N ILE A 50 -19.35 -12.41 6.14
CA ILE A 50 -18.85 -11.07 5.84
C ILE A 50 -19.97 -10.31 5.18
N GLU A 51 -20.57 -9.40 5.92
CA GLU A 51 -21.70 -8.60 5.46
C GLU A 51 -21.32 -7.73 4.26
N PRO A 52 -22.23 -7.51 3.30
CA PRO A 52 -22.04 -6.52 2.27
C PRO A 52 -21.95 -5.13 2.89
N LEU A 53 -20.96 -4.36 2.49
CA LEU A 53 -20.71 -3.02 3.02
C LEU A 53 -21.01 -1.91 2.00
N ALA A 54 -21.07 -2.23 0.70
CA ALA A 54 -21.16 -1.24 -0.36
C ALA A 54 -22.32 -0.25 -0.18
N ASP A 55 -23.51 -0.72 0.20
CA ASP A 55 -24.70 0.13 0.38
C ASP A 55 -24.58 1.09 1.58
N LYS A 56 -23.77 0.74 2.56
CA LYS A 56 -23.55 1.53 3.79
C LYS A 56 -22.27 2.35 3.71
N TRP A 57 -21.41 2.06 2.72
CA TRP A 57 -20.06 2.59 2.67
C TRP A 57 -20.05 4.08 2.41
N LYS A 58 -19.31 4.77 3.24
CA LYS A 58 -18.94 6.17 2.99
C LYS A 58 -17.42 6.19 2.80
N PRO A 59 -16.91 6.77 1.72
CA PRO A 59 -15.49 6.84 1.49
C PRO A 59 -14.71 7.31 2.73
N ILE A 60 -13.69 6.56 3.11
CA ILE A 60 -12.88 6.81 4.30
C ILE A 60 -11.61 7.52 3.89
N ILE A 61 -11.26 8.58 4.61
CA ILE A 61 -9.96 9.21 4.49
C ILE A 61 -8.95 8.30 5.19
N VAL A 62 -7.94 7.84 4.44
CA VAL A 62 -6.82 7.07 4.96
C VAL A 62 -5.57 7.93 4.94
N GLU A 63 -4.72 7.73 5.93
CA GLU A 63 -3.47 8.46 6.11
C GLU A 63 -2.29 7.50 5.91
N GLY A 64 -1.14 8.04 5.60
CA GLY A 64 0.10 7.28 5.44
C GLY A 64 0.97 7.85 4.33
N ARG A 65 2.20 7.37 4.29
CA ARG A 65 3.18 7.77 3.28
C ARG A 65 3.22 6.78 2.11
N THR A 66 2.06 6.16 1.79
CA THR A 66 2.03 5.26 0.64
C THR A 66 2.38 6.01 -0.64
N ARG A 67 3.04 5.33 -1.56
CA ARG A 67 3.49 5.91 -2.83
C ARG A 67 2.46 5.65 -3.92
N SER A 68 2.37 6.55 -4.90
CA SER A 68 1.47 6.41 -6.05
C SER A 68 1.65 5.13 -6.85
N PHE A 69 2.83 4.51 -6.79
CA PHE A 69 3.14 3.25 -7.44
C PHE A 69 2.86 2.01 -6.58
N ASN A 70 2.45 2.18 -5.33
CA ASN A 70 2.06 1.06 -4.47
C ASN A 70 0.64 0.64 -4.83
N ASP A 71 0.51 -0.46 -5.54
CA ASP A 71 -0.78 -0.96 -6.01
C ASP A 71 -1.53 -1.79 -4.97
N TYR A 72 -0.86 -2.17 -3.88
CA TYR A 72 -1.42 -3.01 -2.84
C TYR A 72 -1.00 -2.56 -1.43
N PRO A 73 -1.35 -1.34 -1.02
CA PRO A 73 -1.19 -0.95 0.38
C PRO A 73 -2.20 -1.72 1.24
N SER A 74 -1.84 -2.02 2.49
CA SER A 74 -2.81 -2.51 3.48
C SER A 74 -3.27 -1.36 4.37
N ILE A 75 -4.48 -1.47 4.92
CA ILE A 75 -4.98 -0.54 5.93
C ILE A 75 -4.80 -1.20 7.29
N GLY A 76 -3.98 -0.59 8.16
CA GLY A 76 -3.66 -1.15 9.48
C GLY A 76 -3.01 -2.53 9.42
N GLY A 77 -2.38 -2.91 8.29
CA GLY A 77 -1.74 -4.21 8.10
C GLY A 77 -2.69 -5.40 7.90
N MET A 78 -4.00 -5.19 7.86
CA MET A 78 -5.00 -6.27 7.84
C MET A 78 -6.00 -6.20 6.68
N VAL A 79 -6.45 -5.01 6.29
CA VAL A 79 -7.42 -4.85 5.21
C VAL A 79 -6.68 -4.61 3.89
N PRO A 80 -6.83 -5.48 2.88
CA PRO A 80 -6.28 -5.25 1.56
C PRO A 80 -6.83 -3.96 0.96
N ALA A 81 -5.96 -3.17 0.35
CA ALA A 81 -6.38 -2.05 -0.48
C ALA A 81 -5.70 -2.13 -1.85
N PHE A 82 -6.39 -1.69 -2.88
CA PHE A 82 -5.91 -1.73 -4.27
C PHE A 82 -5.90 -0.31 -4.83
N SER A 83 -4.82 0.05 -5.54
CA SER A 83 -4.84 1.25 -6.38
C SER A 83 -5.89 1.10 -7.49
N ARG A 84 -6.30 2.20 -8.10
CA ARG A 84 -7.21 2.19 -9.27
C ARG A 84 -6.68 1.26 -10.36
N ARG A 85 -5.38 1.34 -10.66
CA ARG A 85 -4.71 0.49 -11.65
C ARG A 85 -4.83 -0.99 -11.32
N ALA A 86 -4.58 -1.35 -10.06
CA ALA A 86 -4.70 -2.74 -9.62
C ALA A 86 -6.15 -3.22 -9.62
N ALA A 87 -7.08 -2.38 -9.15
CA ALA A 87 -8.51 -2.68 -9.16
C ALA A 87 -9.02 -2.92 -10.58
N ASP A 88 -8.61 -2.10 -11.55
CA ASP A 88 -9.02 -2.27 -12.95
C ASP A 88 -8.41 -3.54 -13.59
N ALA A 89 -7.12 -3.83 -13.33
CA ALA A 89 -6.43 -5.00 -13.87
C ALA A 89 -6.93 -6.35 -13.31
N LEU A 90 -7.46 -6.33 -12.08
CA LEU A 90 -7.90 -7.51 -11.34
C LEU A 90 -9.43 -7.56 -11.15
N ARG A 91 -10.18 -6.68 -11.78
CA ARG A 91 -11.63 -6.48 -11.56
C ARG A 91 -12.43 -7.78 -11.68
N ASP A 92 -12.16 -8.55 -12.71
CA ASP A 92 -12.81 -9.85 -13.00
C ASP A 92 -12.52 -10.92 -11.93
N TYR A 93 -11.50 -10.73 -11.10
CA TYR A 93 -11.20 -11.58 -9.95
C TYR A 93 -11.72 -10.99 -8.62
N LEU A 94 -11.79 -9.67 -8.50
CA LEU A 94 -12.18 -9.01 -7.27
C LEU A 94 -13.70 -8.96 -7.10
N GLU A 95 -14.43 -8.44 -8.09
CA GLU A 95 -15.89 -8.22 -7.98
C GLU A 95 -16.69 -9.50 -7.71
N PRO A 96 -16.38 -10.68 -8.30
CA PRO A 96 -17.10 -11.90 -7.97
C PRO A 96 -16.82 -12.43 -6.54
N ASN A 97 -15.75 -11.98 -5.92
CA ASN A 97 -15.27 -12.52 -4.64
C ASN A 97 -15.35 -11.51 -3.48
N GLY A 98 -15.81 -10.27 -3.75
CA GLY A 98 -15.89 -9.24 -2.72
C GLY A 98 -16.36 -7.89 -3.24
N GLU A 99 -16.06 -6.85 -2.48
CA GLU A 99 -16.46 -5.48 -2.77
C GLU A 99 -15.25 -4.56 -2.76
N LEU A 100 -15.16 -3.70 -3.78
CA LEU A 100 -14.20 -2.60 -3.86
C LEU A 100 -14.84 -1.34 -3.27
N LEU A 101 -14.34 -0.90 -2.13
CA LEU A 101 -14.90 0.18 -1.32
C LEU A 101 -14.01 1.42 -1.41
N PRO A 102 -14.46 2.54 -1.99
CA PRO A 102 -13.64 3.71 -2.24
C PRO A 102 -12.97 4.27 -0.99
N LEU A 103 -11.69 4.64 -1.13
CA LEU A 103 -10.89 5.33 -0.12
C LEU A 103 -10.50 6.72 -0.64
N ILE A 104 -10.30 7.64 0.27
CA ILE A 104 -9.82 9.00 -0.01
C ILE A 104 -8.36 9.07 0.44
N HIS A 105 -7.45 9.27 -0.51
CA HIS A 105 -6.03 9.49 -0.23
C HIS A 105 -5.43 10.49 -1.24
N PRO A 106 -4.55 11.41 -0.81
CA PRO A 106 -3.98 12.42 -1.71
C PRO A 106 -3.13 11.86 -2.85
N VAL A 107 -2.56 10.66 -2.67
CA VAL A 107 -1.69 10.01 -3.68
C VAL A 107 -2.46 9.48 -4.89
N GLY A 108 -3.75 9.20 -4.76
CA GLY A 108 -4.55 8.66 -5.86
C GLY A 108 -5.82 7.96 -5.42
N GLU A 109 -6.48 7.32 -6.36
CA GLU A 109 -7.68 6.52 -6.12
C GLU A 109 -7.29 5.14 -5.60
N TYR A 110 -7.85 4.79 -4.45
CA TYR A 110 -7.68 3.49 -3.81
C TYR A 110 -9.01 2.91 -3.37
N TYR A 111 -9.04 1.61 -3.21
CA TYR A 111 -10.22 0.86 -2.79
C TYR A 111 -9.83 -0.13 -1.70
N ALA A 112 -10.49 -0.10 -0.56
CA ALA A 112 -10.43 -1.21 0.39
C ALA A 112 -11.17 -2.41 -0.22
N PHE A 113 -10.65 -3.60 0.01
CA PHE A 113 -11.28 -4.81 -0.51
C PHE A 113 -11.90 -5.64 0.60
N ASN A 114 -13.22 -5.68 0.61
CA ASN A 114 -14.00 -6.57 1.46
C ASN A 114 -14.13 -7.94 0.80
N CYS A 115 -13.15 -8.82 1.04
CA CYS A 115 -13.17 -10.18 0.50
C CYS A 115 -14.28 -11.00 1.17
N ARG A 116 -15.33 -11.32 0.44
CA ARG A 116 -16.52 -12.04 0.94
C ARG A 116 -16.51 -13.53 0.60
N ARG A 117 -15.58 -13.97 -0.23
CA ARG A 117 -15.44 -15.37 -0.60
C ARG A 117 -14.73 -16.14 0.49
N ILE A 118 -15.47 -16.87 1.34
CA ILE A 118 -14.93 -17.79 2.34
C ILE A 118 -15.02 -19.21 1.79
N VAL A 119 -13.94 -19.98 1.93
CA VAL A 119 -13.85 -21.35 1.43
C VAL A 119 -13.35 -22.31 2.49
N GLU A 120 -13.78 -23.57 2.37
CA GLU A 120 -13.38 -24.70 3.21
C GLU A 120 -12.53 -25.66 2.38
N ILE A 121 -11.27 -25.31 2.20
CA ILE A 121 -10.32 -26.09 1.41
C ILE A 121 -9.16 -26.63 2.23
N LEU A 122 -9.06 -26.22 3.51
CA LEU A 122 -8.00 -26.67 4.39
C LEU A 122 -8.27 -28.12 4.85
N ASP A 123 -7.31 -29.00 4.61
CA ASP A 123 -7.27 -30.33 5.18
C ASP A 123 -6.74 -30.22 6.62
N ARG A 124 -7.67 -30.16 7.56
CA ARG A 124 -7.36 -29.90 8.97
C ARG A 124 -6.57 -31.04 9.64
N GLU A 125 -6.77 -32.27 9.18
CA GLU A 125 -6.13 -33.44 9.77
C GLU A 125 -4.62 -33.45 9.48
N ASN A 126 -4.25 -32.99 8.28
CA ASN A 126 -2.87 -32.94 7.82
C ASN A 126 -2.24 -31.56 7.95
N THR A 127 -3.01 -30.53 8.32
CA THR A 127 -2.51 -29.17 8.58
C THR A 127 -1.90 -29.07 9.97
N LYS A 128 -0.66 -28.58 10.07
CA LYS A 128 0.00 -28.33 11.35
C LYS A 128 -0.27 -26.88 11.78
N ALA A 129 -1.12 -26.70 12.77
CA ALA A 129 -1.56 -25.39 13.24
C ALA A 129 -1.73 -25.35 14.77
N LEU A 130 -1.56 -24.15 15.31
CA LEU A 130 -2.03 -23.85 16.66
C LEU A 130 -3.50 -23.43 16.58
N TRP A 131 -4.38 -24.34 16.93
CA TRP A 131 -5.83 -24.07 16.93
C TRP A 131 -6.23 -23.22 18.12
N GLY A 132 -7.20 -22.36 17.92
CA GLY A 132 -7.72 -21.46 18.97
C GLY A 132 -8.30 -22.23 20.16
N ARG A 133 -8.02 -21.76 21.38
CA ARG A 133 -8.57 -22.40 22.60
C ARG A 133 -10.05 -22.12 22.77
N LEU A 134 -10.48 -20.89 22.48
CA LEU A 134 -11.88 -20.46 22.58
C LEU A 134 -12.67 -20.86 21.34
N GLU A 135 -12.00 -20.82 20.19
CA GLU A 135 -12.53 -21.13 18.87
C GLU A 135 -11.70 -22.23 18.21
N PRO A 136 -11.95 -23.54 18.54
CA PRO A 136 -11.13 -24.64 18.02
C PRO A 136 -11.16 -24.79 16.50
N ARG A 137 -12.09 -24.13 15.81
CA ARG A 137 -12.16 -24.13 14.33
C ARG A 137 -11.24 -23.11 13.70
N MET A 138 -10.80 -22.10 14.44
CA MET A 138 -9.89 -21.08 13.96
C MET A 138 -8.43 -21.46 14.26
N ALA A 139 -7.54 -21.09 13.34
CA ALA A 139 -6.10 -21.23 13.54
C ALA A 139 -5.50 -19.89 14.00
N SER A 140 -4.82 -19.91 15.14
CA SER A 140 -4.04 -18.76 15.63
C SER A 140 -2.74 -18.62 14.82
N SER A 141 -2.13 -19.73 14.44
CA SER A 141 -0.98 -19.79 13.52
C SER A 141 -1.01 -21.13 12.79
N VAL A 142 -0.41 -21.15 11.61
CA VAL A 142 -0.24 -22.38 10.80
C VAL A 142 1.22 -22.51 10.45
N ASP A 143 1.80 -23.67 10.72
CA ASP A 143 3.19 -24.01 10.38
C ASP A 143 3.30 -24.74 9.04
N PHE A 144 2.28 -25.54 8.72
CA PHE A 144 2.20 -26.29 7.48
C PHE A 144 0.74 -26.37 7.02
N TYR A 145 0.49 -25.91 5.79
CA TYR A 145 -0.82 -25.99 5.16
C TYR A 145 -0.96 -27.28 4.35
N SER A 146 -2.00 -28.04 4.61
CA SER A 146 -2.51 -29.09 3.73
C SER A 146 -3.83 -28.62 3.12
N ILE A 147 -3.94 -28.68 1.80
CA ILE A 147 -5.09 -28.14 1.06
C ILE A 147 -5.66 -29.20 0.14
N HIS A 148 -6.99 -29.32 0.10
CA HIS A 148 -7.73 -30.15 -0.84
C HIS A 148 -7.63 -29.55 -2.25
N ALA A 149 -6.70 -30.07 -3.06
CA ALA A 149 -6.39 -29.55 -4.40
C ALA A 149 -7.59 -29.54 -5.37
N ASP A 150 -8.47 -30.52 -5.21
CA ASP A 150 -9.72 -30.67 -6.02
C ASP A 150 -10.70 -29.52 -5.81
N ARG A 151 -10.61 -28.80 -4.67
CA ARG A 151 -11.47 -27.68 -4.33
C ARG A 151 -10.92 -26.31 -4.77
N LEU A 152 -9.74 -26.27 -5.36
CA LEU A 152 -9.11 -25.01 -5.82
C LEU A 152 -9.64 -24.51 -7.16
N THR A 153 -10.33 -25.36 -7.92
CA THR A 153 -10.79 -25.02 -9.27
C THR A 153 -11.70 -23.80 -9.24
N GLY A 154 -11.35 -22.80 -10.04
CA GLY A 154 -12.12 -21.55 -10.17
C GLY A 154 -11.90 -20.52 -9.04
N LEU A 155 -11.04 -20.83 -8.05
CA LEU A 155 -10.68 -19.86 -7.02
C LEU A 155 -9.57 -18.94 -7.53
N THR A 156 -9.70 -17.65 -7.21
CA THR A 156 -8.70 -16.62 -7.54
C THR A 156 -8.25 -15.89 -6.29
N ILE A 157 -9.18 -15.30 -5.53
CA ILE A 157 -8.96 -14.58 -4.27
C ILE A 157 -10.06 -14.99 -3.28
N PHE A 158 -9.67 -15.32 -2.06
CA PHE A 158 -10.58 -15.87 -1.06
C PHE A 158 -10.01 -15.76 0.36
N ARG A 159 -10.84 -16.08 1.35
CA ARG A 159 -10.45 -16.30 2.75
C ARG A 159 -10.66 -17.77 3.12
N LEU A 160 -9.80 -18.29 3.98
CA LEU A 160 -10.03 -19.59 4.61
C LEU A 160 -10.97 -19.40 5.81
N ARG A 161 -11.89 -20.36 5.99
CA ARG A 161 -12.79 -20.34 7.15
C ARG A 161 -12.05 -20.34 8.47
N GLU A 162 -10.91 -21.01 8.51
CA GLU A 162 -10.05 -21.12 9.69
C GLU A 162 -9.20 -19.87 9.93
N MET A 163 -9.07 -18.98 8.92
CA MET A 163 -8.25 -17.76 8.97
C MET A 163 -8.97 -16.62 8.24
N PRO A 164 -10.13 -16.17 8.73
CA PRO A 164 -10.99 -15.23 8.03
C PRO A 164 -10.41 -13.80 7.96
N ASN A 165 -9.41 -13.51 8.77
CA ASN A 165 -8.70 -12.24 8.79
C ASN A 165 -7.54 -12.16 7.77
N ARG A 166 -7.31 -13.23 6.98
CA ARG A 166 -6.28 -13.27 5.95
C ARG A 166 -6.87 -13.52 4.58
N VAL A 167 -6.24 -12.94 3.58
CA VAL A 167 -6.62 -13.11 2.18
C VAL A 167 -5.61 -13.99 1.48
N PHE A 168 -6.11 -14.96 0.74
CA PHE A 168 -5.35 -15.94 -0.02
C PHE A 168 -5.67 -15.80 -1.50
N VAL A 169 -4.68 -16.12 -2.33
CA VAL A 169 -4.79 -16.05 -3.78
C VAL A 169 -4.19 -17.30 -4.42
N THR A 170 -4.63 -17.61 -5.63
CA THR A 170 -4.05 -18.70 -6.43
C THR A 170 -3.02 -18.19 -7.43
N THR A 171 -2.28 -19.13 -8.04
CA THR A 171 -1.33 -18.86 -9.14
C THR A 171 -1.92 -17.92 -10.19
N THR A 172 -3.16 -18.13 -10.59
CA THR A 172 -3.86 -17.33 -11.61
C THR A 172 -3.92 -15.84 -11.25
N PHE A 173 -4.19 -15.52 -9.99
CA PHE A 173 -4.17 -14.13 -9.50
C PHE A 173 -2.76 -13.54 -9.52
N VAL A 174 -1.77 -14.31 -9.04
CA VAL A 174 -0.37 -13.89 -8.98
C VAL A 174 0.18 -13.61 -10.38
N GLU A 175 -0.12 -14.47 -11.35
CA GLU A 175 0.30 -14.31 -12.74
C GLU A 175 -0.32 -13.04 -13.34
N ARG A 176 -1.62 -12.80 -13.16
CA ARG A 176 -2.30 -11.58 -13.62
C ARG A 176 -1.68 -10.32 -13.01
N ALA A 177 -1.40 -10.32 -11.71
CA ALA A 177 -0.74 -9.19 -11.06
C ALA A 177 0.65 -8.91 -11.66
N ARG A 178 1.42 -9.96 -11.95
CA ARG A 178 2.75 -9.84 -12.57
C ARG A 178 2.68 -9.38 -14.04
N GLU A 179 1.75 -9.92 -14.83
CA GLU A 179 1.53 -9.53 -16.23
C GLU A 179 1.21 -8.05 -16.37
N HIS A 180 0.47 -7.49 -15.41
CA HIS A 180 0.15 -6.07 -15.38
C HIS A 180 1.21 -5.22 -14.67
N GLY A 181 2.33 -5.80 -14.24
CA GLY A 181 3.41 -5.08 -13.55
C GLY A 181 2.96 -4.40 -12.26
N LEU A 182 2.01 -5.00 -11.53
CA LEU A 182 1.50 -4.42 -10.28
C LEU A 182 2.52 -4.57 -9.16
N ASN A 183 2.65 -3.52 -8.36
CA ASN A 183 3.65 -3.41 -7.30
C ASN A 183 3.01 -3.42 -5.91
N GLY A 184 3.82 -3.68 -4.88
CA GLY A 184 3.36 -3.64 -3.49
C GLY A 184 2.84 -4.97 -2.95
N PHE A 185 2.68 -5.97 -3.78
CA PHE A 185 2.27 -7.30 -3.36
C PHE A 185 3.44 -8.11 -2.80
N HIS A 186 3.21 -8.74 -1.68
CA HIS A 186 4.03 -9.82 -1.15
C HIS A 186 3.24 -11.13 -1.22
N PHE A 187 3.49 -11.93 -2.24
CA PHE A 187 2.88 -13.24 -2.41
C PHE A 187 3.71 -14.30 -1.69
N LYS A 188 3.25 -14.71 -0.54
CA LYS A 188 3.88 -15.71 0.29
C LYS A 188 3.27 -17.07 -0.02
N LYS A 189 4.00 -17.93 -0.73
CA LYS A 189 3.53 -19.27 -1.03
C LYS A 189 3.30 -20.04 0.27
N ILE A 190 2.12 -20.62 0.40
CA ILE A 190 1.73 -21.43 1.54
C ILE A 190 1.49 -22.91 1.18
N TRP A 191 1.24 -23.20 -0.11
CA TRP A 191 0.98 -24.56 -0.60
C TRP A 191 1.21 -24.64 -2.13
N PRO A 192 1.64 -25.81 -2.70
CA PRO A 192 2.10 -27.00 -2.00
C PRO A 192 3.55 -26.91 -1.54
N PHE A 193 3.86 -27.59 -0.46
CA PHE A 193 5.24 -27.83 -0.03
C PHE A 193 5.51 -29.33 0.10
N PRO A 194 6.75 -29.78 -0.13
CA PRO A 194 7.17 -31.13 0.21
C PRO A 194 6.98 -31.40 1.71
N GLU A 195 6.71 -32.63 2.05
CA GLU A 195 6.61 -33.05 3.44
C GLU A 195 7.86 -32.65 4.24
N GLY A 196 7.66 -32.07 5.42
CA GLY A 196 8.74 -31.61 6.28
C GLY A 196 9.29 -30.20 5.96
N VAL A 197 8.84 -29.57 4.88
CA VAL A 197 9.19 -28.17 4.56
C VAL A 197 8.12 -27.24 5.12
N SER A 198 8.50 -26.44 6.12
CA SER A 198 7.65 -25.37 6.64
C SER A 198 7.67 -24.17 5.70
N TYR A 199 6.51 -23.54 5.47
CA TYR A 199 6.43 -22.32 4.66
C TYR A 199 7.30 -21.17 5.23
N TRP A 200 7.54 -21.15 6.52
CA TRP A 200 8.44 -20.20 7.17
C TRP A 200 9.89 -20.28 6.67
N MET A 201 10.36 -21.49 6.34
CA MET A 201 11.71 -21.67 5.79
C MET A 201 11.81 -21.11 4.39
N GLU A 202 10.79 -21.32 3.57
CA GLU A 202 10.72 -20.80 2.21
C GLU A 202 10.52 -19.27 2.21
N ASP A 203 9.68 -18.74 3.10
CA ASP A 203 9.48 -17.28 3.24
C ASP A 203 10.77 -16.57 3.65
N LYS A 204 11.56 -17.12 4.58
CA LYS A 204 12.88 -16.59 4.93
C LYS A 204 13.86 -16.59 3.75
N LYS A 205 13.84 -17.64 2.95
CA LYS A 205 14.67 -17.75 1.74
C LYS A 205 14.23 -16.73 0.69
N ASN A 206 12.93 -16.61 0.49
CA ASN A 206 12.34 -15.67 -0.47
C ASN A 206 12.52 -14.20 -0.03
N LYS A 207 12.43 -13.89 1.26
CA LYS A 207 12.77 -12.58 1.80
C LYS A 207 14.22 -12.21 1.56
N LYS A 208 15.15 -13.15 1.73
CA LYS A 208 16.57 -12.94 1.44
C LYS A 208 16.81 -12.74 -0.07
N ALA A 209 16.16 -13.53 -0.92
CA ALA A 209 16.22 -13.36 -2.38
C ALA A 209 15.57 -12.05 -2.84
N ALA A 210 14.40 -11.69 -2.30
CA ALA A 210 13.74 -10.42 -2.57
C ALA A 210 14.57 -9.22 -2.12
N SER A 211 15.25 -9.32 -0.96
CA SER A 211 16.19 -8.29 -0.51
C SER A 211 17.35 -8.10 -1.48
N GLN A 212 17.86 -9.16 -2.09
CA GLN A 212 18.91 -9.09 -3.12
C GLN A 212 18.37 -8.54 -4.46
N ILE A 213 17.14 -8.90 -4.84
CA ILE A 213 16.46 -8.36 -6.02
C ILE A 213 16.12 -6.87 -5.84
N ARG A 214 15.77 -6.43 -4.61
CA ARG A 214 15.51 -5.02 -4.28
C ARG A 214 16.71 -4.10 -4.50
N THR A 215 17.92 -4.63 -4.41
CA THR A 215 19.16 -3.89 -4.77
C THR A 215 19.34 -3.81 -6.29
N ALA A 216 18.73 -4.70 -7.06
CA ALA A 216 18.84 -4.78 -8.52
C ALA A 216 17.61 -4.20 -9.27
N VAL A 217 16.44 -4.16 -8.66
CA VAL A 217 15.21 -3.57 -9.24
C VAL A 217 15.09 -2.11 -8.81
N GLY A 218 16.08 -1.33 -9.23
CA GLY A 218 16.09 0.13 -9.06
C GLY A 218 15.24 0.88 -10.09
N SER A 219 14.28 0.24 -10.75
CA SER A 219 13.36 0.98 -11.61
C SER A 219 12.06 0.22 -11.75
N VAL A 220 11.10 0.57 -10.90
CA VAL A 220 9.72 0.48 -11.32
C VAL A 220 9.58 1.47 -12.47
N ASP A 221 9.15 1.02 -13.66
CA ASP A 221 8.95 1.87 -14.84
C ASP A 221 7.70 2.74 -14.63
N ILE A 222 7.80 3.62 -13.63
CA ILE A 222 6.78 4.61 -13.34
C ILE A 222 7.06 5.75 -14.31
N LYS A 223 6.19 5.94 -15.27
CA LYS A 223 6.12 7.19 -16.06
C LYS A 223 5.66 8.34 -15.16
N ALA A 224 6.27 8.48 -14.00
CA ALA A 224 6.02 9.59 -13.11
C ALA A 224 7.06 10.66 -13.38
N GLU A 225 6.63 11.86 -13.55
CA GLU A 225 7.49 13.03 -13.54
C GLU A 225 7.82 13.41 -12.11
N SER A 226 8.74 14.31 -11.91
CA SER A 226 9.11 14.74 -10.56
C SER A 226 9.38 16.22 -10.47
N LEU A 227 9.17 16.75 -9.29
CA LEU A 227 9.47 18.12 -8.92
C LEU A 227 10.35 18.08 -7.67
N VAL A 228 11.42 18.87 -7.67
CA VAL A 228 12.31 18.95 -6.52
C VAL A 228 12.33 20.39 -6.01
N ILE A 229 11.84 20.61 -4.80
CA ILE A 229 11.92 21.91 -4.13
C ILE A 229 13.24 21.97 -3.36
N CYS A 230 14.06 22.94 -3.69
CA CYS A 230 15.35 23.16 -3.06
C CYS A 230 15.22 24.33 -2.06
N LEU A 231 15.34 24.03 -0.80
CA LEU A 231 15.33 24.99 0.31
C LEU A 231 16.76 25.34 0.69
N PRO A 232 17.25 26.56 0.40
CA PRO A 232 18.56 27.00 0.84
C PRO A 232 18.61 27.09 2.38
N LEU A 233 19.78 26.77 2.97
CA LEU A 233 20.05 26.83 4.40
C LEU A 233 21.22 27.77 4.66
N ALA A 234 21.28 28.30 5.87
CA ALA A 234 22.41 29.15 6.28
C ALA A 234 23.71 28.36 6.35
N ASP A 235 23.64 27.12 6.89
CA ASP A 235 24.78 26.24 7.10
C ASP A 235 24.53 24.81 6.62
N ALA A 236 25.61 24.06 6.43
CA ALA A 236 25.54 22.64 6.04
C ALA A 236 25.03 21.75 7.20
N LYS A 237 25.09 22.21 8.44
CA LYS A 237 24.62 21.48 9.62
C LYS A 237 23.33 22.10 10.13
N LEU A 238 22.24 21.33 10.00
CA LEU A 238 20.92 21.74 10.45
C LEU A 238 20.88 22.07 11.95
N THR A 239 20.49 23.29 12.26
CA THR A 239 20.12 23.71 13.62
C THR A 239 18.77 23.11 14.03
N LYS A 240 18.42 23.17 15.31
CA LYS A 240 17.12 22.74 15.81
C LYS A 240 15.97 23.53 15.19
N ASP A 241 16.18 24.83 15.01
CA ASP A 241 15.16 25.73 14.44
C ASP A 241 14.96 25.49 12.94
N GLU A 242 16.03 25.24 12.18
CA GLU A 242 15.93 24.87 10.77
C GLU A 242 15.19 23.54 10.58
N LYS A 243 15.47 22.54 11.44
CA LYS A 243 14.71 21.28 11.41
C LYS A 243 13.22 21.50 11.64
N LYS A 244 12.85 22.36 12.58
CA LYS A 244 11.47 22.72 12.87
C LYS A 244 10.82 23.49 11.69
N ARG A 245 11.56 24.42 11.09
CA ARG A 245 11.08 25.17 9.90
C ARG A 245 10.88 24.26 8.70
N ILE A 246 11.78 23.32 8.45
CA ILE A 246 11.64 22.34 7.36
C ILE A 246 10.41 21.45 7.62
N ALA A 247 10.21 20.97 8.84
CA ALA A 247 9.03 20.16 9.18
C ALA A 247 7.72 20.95 8.96
N ALA A 248 7.67 22.20 9.42
CA ALA A 248 6.48 23.05 9.17
C ALA A 248 6.24 23.30 7.66
N PHE A 249 7.31 23.48 6.89
CA PHE A 249 7.19 23.60 5.44
C PHE A 249 6.66 22.30 4.80
N GLU A 250 7.12 21.13 5.25
CA GLU A 250 6.61 19.83 4.79
C GLU A 250 5.12 19.66 5.12
N ASP A 251 4.71 20.02 6.33
CA ASP A 251 3.29 19.95 6.75
C ASP A 251 2.40 20.89 5.89
N GLU A 252 2.86 22.11 5.61
CA GLU A 252 2.15 23.02 4.72
C GLU A 252 2.13 22.54 3.27
N LEU A 253 3.24 21.97 2.77
CA LEU A 253 3.32 21.39 1.45
C LEU A 253 2.34 20.22 1.29
N ASP A 254 2.28 19.34 2.26
CA ASP A 254 1.32 18.21 2.27
C ASP A 254 -0.13 18.73 2.25
N ALA A 255 -0.42 19.81 2.97
CA ALA A 255 -1.73 20.47 2.92
C ALA A 255 -2.05 21.04 1.52
N GLN A 256 -1.05 21.59 0.79
CA GLN A 256 -1.23 22.05 -0.59
C GLN A 256 -1.42 20.90 -1.58
N LEU A 257 -0.81 19.76 -1.31
CA LEU A 257 -0.94 18.55 -2.14
C LEU A 257 -2.25 17.82 -1.87
N PHE A 258 -2.83 18.02 -0.68
CA PHE A 258 -4.05 17.34 -0.27
C PHE A 258 -5.22 17.58 -1.23
N THR A 259 -5.89 16.49 -1.60
CA THR A 259 -7.10 16.53 -2.44
C THR A 259 -8.26 15.92 -1.65
N PRO A 260 -9.24 16.74 -1.23
CA PRO A 260 -10.25 16.33 -0.24
C PRO A 260 -11.33 15.41 -0.80
N THR A 261 -11.40 15.24 -2.10
CA THR A 261 -12.45 14.43 -2.76
C THR A 261 -11.87 13.56 -3.86
N LEU A 262 -12.53 12.42 -4.14
CA LEU A 262 -12.16 11.51 -5.23
C LEU A 262 -12.22 12.17 -6.61
N ASP A 263 -13.05 13.18 -6.77
CA ASP A 263 -13.21 13.94 -8.02
C ASP A 263 -12.14 15.04 -8.20
N SER A 264 -11.35 15.29 -7.16
CA SER A 264 -10.28 16.28 -7.23
C SER A 264 -9.06 15.70 -7.95
N PRO A 265 -8.43 16.47 -8.86
CA PRO A 265 -7.27 15.98 -9.59
C PRO A 265 -6.08 15.73 -8.63
N TYR A 266 -5.48 14.56 -8.72
CA TYR A 266 -4.22 14.28 -8.05
C TYR A 266 -3.08 15.02 -8.74
N PHE A 267 -2.34 15.82 -7.99
CA PHE A 267 -1.23 16.61 -8.51
C PHE A 267 0.14 16.01 -8.20
N GLY A 268 0.31 15.35 -7.07
CA GLY A 268 1.58 14.75 -6.67
C GLY A 268 1.65 14.44 -5.19
N SER A 269 2.75 13.83 -4.76
CA SER A 269 3.05 13.49 -3.36
C SER A 269 4.49 13.82 -2.99
N LEU A 270 4.71 14.16 -1.72
CA LEU A 270 6.05 14.30 -1.15
C LEU A 270 6.66 12.90 -0.90
N GLU A 271 7.75 12.60 -1.56
CA GLU A 271 8.40 11.29 -1.53
C GLU A 271 9.50 11.20 -0.47
N GLY A 272 10.01 12.33 -0.04
CA GLY A 272 11.04 12.42 0.98
C GLY A 272 11.95 13.61 0.81
N ARG A 273 12.94 13.68 1.69
CA ARG A 273 13.92 14.77 1.67
C ARG A 273 15.34 14.26 1.75
N LYS A 274 16.26 15.08 1.24
CA LYS A 274 17.70 14.90 1.41
C LYS A 274 18.36 16.25 1.70
N THR A 275 19.05 16.34 2.82
CA THR A 275 19.85 17.52 3.14
C THR A 275 21.32 17.24 2.84
N ALA A 276 21.95 18.09 2.04
CA ALA A 276 23.35 17.99 1.71
C ALA A 276 23.91 19.41 1.49
N LYS A 277 25.09 19.66 2.01
CA LYS A 277 25.70 21.00 2.01
C LYS A 277 24.73 22.00 2.65
N SER A 278 24.48 23.14 2.03
CA SER A 278 23.57 24.17 2.54
C SER A 278 22.21 24.16 1.82
N VAL A 279 21.69 22.97 1.46
CA VAL A 279 20.39 22.82 0.79
C VAL A 279 19.65 21.58 1.26
N THR A 280 18.39 21.75 1.60
CA THR A 280 17.44 20.66 1.74
C THR A 280 16.65 20.52 0.44
N LYS A 281 16.66 19.33 -0.15
CA LYS A 281 15.86 18.97 -1.33
C LYS A 281 14.67 18.14 -0.90
N LEU A 282 13.47 18.59 -1.27
CA LEU A 282 12.22 17.84 -1.12
C LEU A 282 11.87 17.25 -2.49
N TYR A 283 11.69 15.95 -2.55
CA TYR A 283 11.41 15.21 -3.78
C TYR A 283 9.92 14.88 -3.84
N LEU A 284 9.29 15.29 -4.94
CA LEU A 284 7.88 15.02 -5.19
C LEU A 284 7.75 14.17 -6.46
N SER A 285 6.89 13.16 -6.40
CA SER A 285 6.39 12.44 -7.59
C SER A 285 5.08 13.05 -8.07
N CYS A 286 4.86 13.05 -9.36
CA CYS A 286 3.64 13.60 -9.95
C CYS A 286 3.35 13.01 -11.33
N PRO A 287 2.09 12.99 -11.77
CA PRO A 287 1.73 12.59 -13.12
C PRO A 287 2.13 13.65 -14.17
N ASN A 288 2.25 14.93 -13.76
CA ASN A 288 2.67 16.03 -14.60
C ASN A 288 3.35 17.12 -13.77
N SER A 289 4.64 17.30 -13.96
CA SER A 289 5.47 18.22 -13.17
C SER A 289 5.16 19.70 -13.42
N ASP A 290 4.78 20.06 -14.63
CA ASP A 290 4.36 21.42 -14.95
C ASP A 290 3.01 21.77 -14.32
N ALA A 291 2.08 20.82 -14.26
CA ALA A 291 0.79 21.03 -13.59
C ALA A 291 0.97 21.16 -12.07
N LEU A 292 1.81 20.32 -11.48
CA LEU A 292 2.16 20.41 -10.07
C LEU A 292 2.85 21.74 -9.74
N PHE A 293 3.82 22.16 -10.55
CA PHE A 293 4.51 23.43 -10.37
C PHE A 293 3.51 24.62 -10.40
N ARG A 294 2.63 24.65 -11.38
CA ARG A 294 1.59 25.70 -11.46
C ARG A 294 0.71 25.74 -10.21
N LYS A 295 0.29 24.56 -9.71
CA LYS A 295 -0.52 24.47 -8.49
C LYS A 295 0.22 25.04 -7.27
N LEU A 296 1.51 24.74 -7.11
CA LEU A 296 2.30 25.14 -5.95
C LEU A 296 2.89 26.56 -6.07
N SER A 297 2.97 27.14 -7.26
CA SER A 297 3.72 28.35 -7.56
C SER A 297 3.33 29.54 -6.67
N ASP A 298 2.03 29.81 -6.50
CA ASP A 298 1.57 30.97 -5.74
C ASP A 298 1.79 30.78 -4.24
N TRP A 299 1.60 29.57 -3.74
CA TRP A 299 1.95 29.22 -2.35
C TRP A 299 3.45 29.34 -2.11
N LEU A 300 4.29 28.79 -2.96
CA LEU A 300 5.75 28.89 -2.84
C LEU A 300 6.25 30.33 -2.83
N LYS A 301 5.63 31.23 -3.59
CA LYS A 301 5.93 32.68 -3.57
C LYS A 301 5.53 33.35 -2.26
N SER A 302 4.51 32.83 -1.59
CA SER A 302 4.02 33.39 -0.32
C SER A 302 4.82 32.90 0.90
N VAL A 303 5.59 31.83 0.75
CA VAL A 303 6.37 31.26 1.87
C VAL A 303 7.52 32.19 2.25
N ASP A 304 7.66 32.46 3.55
CA ASP A 304 8.78 33.22 4.10
C ASP A 304 10.03 32.34 4.26
N TRP A 305 10.75 32.15 3.16
CA TRP A 305 12.02 31.42 3.12
C TRP A 305 13.10 32.23 2.41
N GLN A 306 14.22 32.44 3.11
CA GLN A 306 15.33 33.22 2.56
C GLN A 306 16.64 32.41 2.63
N PRO A 307 17.46 32.37 1.58
CA PRO A 307 17.12 32.81 0.21
C PRO A 307 15.90 32.07 -0.35
N ARG A 308 15.25 32.63 -1.37
CA ARG A 308 14.07 32.02 -2.00
C ARG A 308 14.32 30.59 -2.45
N PRO A 309 13.32 29.71 -2.32
CA PRO A 309 13.40 28.34 -2.85
C PRO A 309 13.57 28.34 -4.36
N THR A 310 14.24 27.32 -4.86
CA THR A 310 14.24 27.01 -6.29
C THR A 310 13.56 25.67 -6.52
N VAL A 311 12.93 25.53 -7.67
CA VAL A 311 12.19 24.33 -8.05
C VAL A 311 12.83 23.74 -9.30
N LEU A 312 13.19 22.47 -9.22
CA LEU A 312 13.68 21.71 -10.35
C LEU A 312 12.53 20.84 -10.90
N ILE A 313 12.10 21.12 -12.13
CA ILE A 313 11.01 20.43 -12.82
C ILE A 313 11.63 19.38 -13.73
N ARG A 314 11.22 18.11 -13.59
CA ARG A 314 11.85 16.99 -14.29
C ARG A 314 10.82 16.03 -14.89
N ASN A 315 11.04 15.59 -16.11
CA ASN A 315 10.20 14.60 -16.81
C ASN A 315 10.70 13.17 -16.59
N VAL A 316 11.20 12.90 -15.38
CA VAL A 316 11.74 11.60 -14.96
C VAL A 316 11.29 11.31 -13.53
N PRO A 317 11.31 10.04 -13.09
CA PRO A 317 10.98 9.68 -11.72
C PRO A 317 11.84 10.40 -10.67
N PHE A 318 11.30 10.54 -9.47
CA PHE A 318 11.94 11.27 -8.38
C PHE A 318 13.25 10.63 -7.87
N ASP A 319 13.40 9.32 -8.03
CA ASP A 319 14.55 8.52 -7.60
C ASP A 319 15.74 8.57 -8.58
N ASP A 320 15.56 9.16 -9.76
CA ASP A 320 16.69 9.53 -10.61
C ASP A 320 17.37 10.81 -10.09
N PHE A 321 18.24 10.65 -9.10
CA PHE A 321 18.93 11.76 -8.42
C PHE A 321 19.95 12.48 -9.32
N GLN A 322 20.31 11.91 -10.47
CA GLN A 322 21.25 12.51 -11.43
C GLN A 322 20.56 13.30 -12.53
N ALA A 323 19.25 13.12 -12.68
CA ALA A 323 18.51 13.77 -13.73
C ALA A 323 18.56 15.30 -13.61
N GLN A 324 18.80 15.91 -14.76
CA GLN A 324 18.69 17.35 -14.94
C GLN A 324 17.22 17.75 -15.20
N GLY A 325 16.91 19.02 -15.04
CA GLY A 325 15.59 19.55 -15.30
C GLY A 325 15.61 21.07 -15.44
N ARG A 326 14.45 21.64 -15.74
CA ARG A 326 14.26 23.09 -15.78
C ARG A 326 14.22 23.64 -14.36
N ILE A 327 15.02 24.67 -14.08
CA ILE A 327 15.08 25.35 -12.78
C ILE A 327 14.21 26.60 -12.84
N GLU A 328 13.33 26.74 -11.87
CA GLU A 328 12.51 27.95 -11.64
C GLU A 328 12.82 28.51 -10.26
N THR A 329 12.92 29.82 -10.16
CA THR A 329 13.05 30.55 -8.88
C THR A 329 11.68 31.09 -8.50
N VAL A 330 11.24 30.86 -7.27
CA VAL A 330 9.89 31.25 -6.77
C VAL A 330 9.96 32.44 -5.83
#